data_dc0d74a307085ab37993e412e368ece7
#
_entry.id   dc0d74a307085ab37993e412e368ece7
#
_cell.length_a   1.000
_cell.length_b   1.000
_cell.length_c   1.000
_cell.angle_alpha   90.00
_cell.angle_beta   90.00
_cell.angle_gamma   90.00
#
_symmetry.space_group_name_H-M   'P 1'
#
loop_
_entity.id
_entity.type
_entity.pdbx_description
1 polymer ?
#
loop_
_entity_poly.entity_id
_entity_poly.type
_entity_poly.pdbx_seq_one_letter_code
_entity_poly.pdbx_strand_id
1 'polypeptide(L)'
;MASTMFGAATSNIRTKPTAKMLCAISGEAPQFPVASRKSGNVFEKRLIEAHISEHHTDPVTGEDLSMDDLIELKSSHVVKPRPQTLTSIPSLLSAFQAEWDAIALETFTLKQQLSQTRKELSTALYQNDAATRVIARITRERDEAREALSNVTISGATNVDAMQVDNQELSEELAAKVDETMQQLSSTRRKRPIPDGWATAETIEAFEPTDSSEPLYPGSSIVSVDKEKDLALFGGADGVAGVYSVSQKQVVHALKCGSAVTATAWWGPRQVVATSAGAVKVFEDGAEVAQLGSHAGSATSLAIHPSGDILASTGADKSFMFYDLTSMKVASHIYTDTEILCSEFHPDGHLFGVGGKDGQIKLFDVKTGANAASFDAGGVPNSLSFSENGTWLASSIKGQTSVTIFDLRKMQTIKVLDVGSPVESVHWDYTGQFVAIAGPGCVSVQQYVKSSKSWSEPFRKAIPAKDLQWGPDASSLVVLTPEGAISILG
;
A
#
# COMPACT_ATOMS: atom_id res chain seq x y z
N MET A 1 -12.59 -45.66 -32.69
CA MET A 1 -11.78 -46.51 -33.60
C MET A 1 -10.40 -45.88 -33.67
N ALA A 2 -9.43 -46.70 -33.24
CA ALA A 2 -8.03 -46.79 -33.61
C ALA A 2 -7.19 -45.47 -33.58
N SER A 3 -6.38 -45.24 -32.59
CA SER A 3 -5.08 -45.89 -32.28
C SER A 3 -4.03 -45.72 -33.39
N THR A 4 -3.00 -44.96 -33.08
CA THR A 4 -1.63 -45.46 -33.21
C THR A 4 -0.63 -44.56 -32.46
N MET A 5 0.04 -45.14 -31.50
CA MET A 5 1.25 -44.67 -30.85
C MET A 5 2.43 -44.73 -31.85
N PHE A 6 3.32 -43.75 -31.76
CA PHE A 6 4.75 -43.96 -32.05
C PHE A 6 5.59 -43.25 -31.02
N GLY A 7 6.21 -44.01 -30.16
CA GLY A 7 7.25 -43.59 -29.27
C GLY A 7 8.53 -43.32 -30.02
N ALA A 8 9.18 -42.22 -29.75
CA ALA A 8 10.56 -41.97 -30.11
C ALA A 8 11.36 -41.75 -28.83
N ALA A 9 12.24 -42.70 -28.57
CA ALA A 9 13.24 -42.66 -27.51
C ALA A 9 14.24 -41.53 -27.78
N THR A 10 14.24 -40.53 -26.94
CA THR A 10 15.30 -39.51 -26.90
C THR A 10 16.39 -39.95 -25.95
N SER A 11 17.52 -40.36 -26.51
CA SER A 11 18.76 -40.58 -25.78
C SER A 11 19.25 -39.25 -25.16
N ASN A 12 19.25 -39.18 -23.85
CA ASN A 12 19.90 -38.15 -23.06
C ASN A 12 21.42 -38.22 -23.21
N ILE A 13 22.00 -37.47 -24.12
CA ILE A 13 23.41 -37.14 -24.09
C ILE A 13 23.56 -35.88 -23.24
N ARG A 14 23.90 -36.06 -21.96
CA ARG A 14 24.39 -34.98 -21.09
C ARG A 14 25.75 -34.53 -21.58
N THR A 15 25.78 -33.51 -22.44
CA THR A 15 26.98 -32.74 -22.68
C THR A 15 27.14 -31.74 -21.50
N LYS A 16 28.22 -31.90 -20.75
CA LYS A 16 28.63 -30.87 -19.76
C LYS A 16 28.73 -29.52 -20.48
N PRO A 17 28.18 -28.44 -19.93
CA PRO A 17 28.38 -27.10 -20.47
C PRO A 17 29.84 -26.70 -20.23
N THR A 18 30.68 -26.77 -21.26
CA THR A 18 31.92 -26.01 -21.30
C THR A 18 31.53 -24.57 -21.36
N ALA A 19 31.88 -23.82 -20.30
CA ALA A 19 31.66 -22.37 -20.24
C ALA A 19 32.40 -21.72 -21.41
N LYS A 20 31.68 -21.35 -22.46
CA LYS A 20 32.21 -20.61 -23.59
C LYS A 20 32.25 -19.13 -23.15
N MET A 21 33.46 -18.54 -23.13
CA MET A 21 33.57 -17.11 -23.05
C MET A 21 32.95 -16.50 -24.31
N LEU A 22 31.88 -15.73 -24.14
CA LEU A 22 31.21 -15.01 -25.24
C LEU A 22 31.44 -13.52 -25.04
N CYS A 23 31.61 -12.81 -26.14
CA CYS A 23 31.67 -11.33 -26.14
C CYS A 23 30.28 -10.79 -25.81
N ALA A 24 30.18 -9.88 -24.83
CA ALA A 24 28.91 -9.30 -24.40
C ALA A 24 28.26 -8.36 -25.45
N ILE A 25 29.02 -7.89 -26.42
CA ILE A 25 28.50 -7.06 -27.55
C ILE A 25 28.04 -7.92 -28.70
N SER A 26 28.88 -8.86 -29.20
CA SER A 26 28.57 -9.64 -30.40
C SER A 26 27.88 -10.96 -30.13
N GLY A 27 27.89 -11.47 -28.88
CA GLY A 27 27.39 -12.79 -28.54
C GLY A 27 28.23 -13.95 -29.06
N GLU A 28 29.34 -13.68 -29.70
CA GLU A 28 30.25 -14.69 -30.29
C GLU A 28 31.51 -14.89 -29.43
N ALA A 29 32.27 -15.95 -29.72
CA ALA A 29 33.53 -16.20 -29.06
C ALA A 29 34.57 -15.19 -29.53
N PRO A 30 35.12 -14.33 -28.64
CA PRO A 30 36.04 -13.28 -29.03
C PRO A 30 37.38 -13.85 -29.51
N GLN A 31 37.96 -13.21 -30.54
CA GLN A 31 39.30 -13.57 -31.05
C GLN A 31 40.40 -12.98 -30.16
N PHE A 32 40.18 -11.75 -29.71
CA PHE A 32 41.04 -11.04 -28.74
C PHE A 32 40.23 -10.64 -27.52
N PRO A 33 40.02 -11.57 -26.58
CA PRO A 33 39.17 -11.30 -25.44
C PRO A 33 39.79 -10.29 -24.47
N VAL A 34 39.00 -9.31 -24.10
CA VAL A 34 39.35 -8.27 -23.11
C VAL A 34 38.25 -8.22 -22.06
N ALA A 35 38.60 -8.14 -20.79
CA ALA A 35 37.62 -7.99 -19.71
C ALA A 35 37.67 -6.59 -19.11
N SER A 36 36.54 -6.04 -18.79
CA SER A 36 36.44 -4.81 -18.00
C SER A 36 36.74 -5.12 -16.52
N ARG A 37 37.57 -4.30 -15.89
CA ARG A 37 37.87 -4.39 -14.43
C ARG A 37 36.67 -4.05 -13.57
N LYS A 38 35.81 -3.15 -14.06
CA LYS A 38 34.65 -2.66 -13.30
C LYS A 38 33.47 -3.64 -13.39
N SER A 39 33.09 -4.05 -14.59
CA SER A 39 31.91 -4.91 -14.77
C SER A 39 32.23 -6.42 -14.82
N GLY A 40 33.49 -6.81 -15.05
CA GLY A 40 33.87 -8.21 -15.23
C GLY A 40 33.41 -8.84 -16.55
N ASN A 41 32.72 -8.09 -17.41
CA ASN A 41 32.24 -8.56 -18.70
C ASN A 41 33.38 -8.74 -19.70
N VAL A 42 33.23 -9.76 -20.57
CA VAL A 42 34.22 -10.07 -21.60
C VAL A 42 33.75 -9.50 -22.94
N PHE A 43 34.66 -8.82 -23.62
CA PHE A 43 34.41 -8.17 -24.91
C PHE A 43 35.46 -8.57 -25.95
N GLU A 44 35.13 -8.42 -27.22
CA GLU A 44 36.12 -8.40 -28.29
C GLU A 44 36.86 -7.06 -28.27
N LYS A 45 38.20 -7.07 -28.25
CA LYS A 45 39.06 -5.88 -28.11
C LYS A 45 38.65 -4.74 -29.06
N ARG A 46 38.52 -5.05 -30.34
CA ARG A 46 38.19 -4.07 -31.38
C ARG A 46 36.82 -3.38 -31.15
N LEU A 47 35.82 -4.16 -30.66
CA LEU A 47 34.46 -3.64 -30.47
C LEU A 47 34.36 -2.73 -29.24
N ILE A 48 35.03 -3.14 -28.15
CA ILE A 48 35.02 -2.34 -26.94
C ILE A 48 35.85 -1.06 -27.05
N GLU A 49 37.00 -1.10 -27.75
CA GLU A 49 37.79 0.08 -28.00
C GLU A 49 37.05 1.12 -28.86
N ALA A 50 36.32 0.68 -29.89
CA ALA A 50 35.46 1.57 -30.68
C ALA A 50 34.34 2.18 -29.82
N HIS A 51 33.69 1.39 -28.97
CA HIS A 51 32.61 1.89 -28.10
C HIS A 51 33.12 2.89 -27.06
N ILE A 52 34.27 2.63 -26.42
CA ILE A 52 34.86 3.55 -25.44
C ILE A 52 35.30 4.86 -26.12
N SER A 53 35.80 4.81 -27.35
CA SER A 53 36.19 6.04 -28.06
C SER A 53 35.01 6.96 -28.40
N GLU A 54 33.80 6.40 -28.55
CA GLU A 54 32.58 7.18 -28.85
C GLU A 54 31.80 7.58 -27.60
N HIS A 55 31.67 6.68 -26.62
CA HIS A 55 30.71 6.84 -25.52
C HIS A 55 31.35 6.92 -24.13
N HIS A 56 32.63 6.53 -23.96
CA HIS A 56 33.33 6.48 -22.67
C HIS A 56 32.65 5.65 -21.55
N THR A 57 31.74 4.74 -21.91
CA THR A 57 30.93 3.94 -20.99
C THR A 57 31.00 2.45 -21.33
N ASP A 58 30.72 1.59 -20.31
CA ASP A 58 30.55 0.15 -20.51
C ASP A 58 29.19 -0.11 -21.21
N PRO A 59 29.19 -0.85 -22.34
CA PRO A 59 27.96 -1.11 -23.11
C PRO A 59 26.90 -1.94 -22.39
N VAL A 60 27.26 -2.61 -21.27
CA VAL A 60 26.35 -3.48 -20.52
C VAL A 60 25.86 -2.80 -19.25
N THR A 61 26.76 -2.16 -18.49
CA THR A 61 26.41 -1.54 -17.20
C THR A 61 26.17 -0.04 -17.29
N GLY A 62 26.64 0.64 -18.34
CA GLY A 62 26.52 2.08 -18.50
C GLY A 62 27.45 2.91 -17.63
N GLU A 63 28.34 2.27 -16.86
CA GLU A 63 29.33 2.95 -16.01
C GLU A 63 30.48 3.52 -16.85
N ASP A 64 31.10 4.62 -16.37
CA ASP A 64 32.26 5.20 -17.05
C ASP A 64 33.41 4.20 -17.13
N LEU A 65 33.88 3.92 -18.34
CA LEU A 65 34.93 2.95 -18.62
C LEU A 65 36.05 3.62 -19.45
N SER A 66 37.28 3.48 -19.00
CA SER A 66 38.49 3.96 -19.70
C SER A 66 39.25 2.81 -20.32
N MET A 67 40.17 3.12 -21.26
CA MET A 67 41.05 2.13 -21.89
C MET A 67 41.97 1.44 -20.88
N ASP A 68 42.35 2.12 -19.78
CA ASP A 68 43.22 1.58 -18.73
C ASP A 68 42.48 0.54 -17.83
N ASP A 69 41.17 0.52 -17.85
CA ASP A 69 40.30 -0.41 -17.10
C ASP A 69 40.13 -1.76 -17.83
N LEU A 70 40.73 -1.94 -18.98
CA LEU A 70 40.63 -3.16 -19.79
C LEU A 70 41.83 -4.11 -19.51
N ILE A 71 41.51 -5.38 -19.31
CA ILE A 71 42.51 -6.45 -19.10
C ILE A 71 42.45 -7.42 -20.28
N GLU A 72 43.57 -7.63 -20.96
CA GLU A 72 43.68 -8.65 -21.98
C GLU A 72 43.68 -10.06 -21.38
N LEU A 73 42.78 -10.90 -21.84
CA LEU A 73 42.66 -12.29 -21.43
C LEU A 73 43.39 -13.20 -22.42
N LYS A 74 44.23 -14.10 -21.90
CA LYS A 74 44.84 -15.17 -22.71
C LYS A 74 43.84 -16.31 -22.88
N SER A 75 43.27 -16.46 -24.08
CA SER A 75 42.43 -17.62 -24.41
C SER A 75 43.18 -18.59 -25.33
N SER A 76 42.97 -19.89 -25.13
CA SER A 76 43.42 -20.89 -26.11
C SER A 76 42.57 -20.76 -27.36
N HIS A 77 43.17 -20.63 -28.54
CA HIS A 77 42.45 -20.61 -29.80
C HIS A 77 41.70 -21.94 -30.03
N VAL A 78 40.35 -21.86 -29.94
CA VAL A 78 39.49 -22.99 -30.32
C VAL A 78 39.23 -22.87 -31.83
N VAL A 79 39.95 -23.63 -32.62
CA VAL A 79 39.67 -23.74 -34.07
C VAL A 79 38.34 -24.50 -34.23
N LYS A 80 37.27 -23.81 -34.63
CA LYS A 80 36.04 -24.48 -35.05
C LYS A 80 36.33 -25.19 -36.39
N PRO A 81 36.10 -26.51 -36.51
CA PRO A 81 36.19 -27.18 -37.81
C PRO A 81 35.15 -26.53 -38.76
N ARG A 82 35.61 -26.12 -39.94
CA ARG A 82 34.70 -25.64 -40.99
C ARG A 82 33.70 -26.72 -41.36
N PRO A 83 32.42 -26.45 -41.44
CA PRO A 83 31.44 -27.42 -41.97
C PRO A 83 31.81 -27.76 -43.43
N GLN A 84 31.69 -29.02 -43.77
CA GLN A 84 32.10 -29.56 -45.10
C GLN A 84 31.35 -28.89 -46.26
N THR A 85 30.25 -28.26 -46.03
CA THR A 85 29.42 -27.53 -47.02
C THR A 85 30.01 -26.20 -47.49
N LEU A 86 31.04 -25.63 -46.79
CA LEU A 86 31.63 -24.32 -47.06
C LEU A 86 33.04 -24.44 -47.68
N THR A 87 33.31 -25.43 -48.49
CA THR A 87 34.64 -25.68 -49.06
C THR A 87 34.87 -25.00 -50.42
N SER A 88 33.84 -24.51 -51.08
CA SER A 88 33.96 -23.82 -52.39
C SER A 88 33.62 -22.32 -52.26
N ILE A 89 34.28 -21.50 -53.08
CA ILE A 89 34.04 -20.03 -53.11
C ILE A 89 32.58 -19.71 -53.44
N PRO A 90 31.88 -20.39 -54.36
CA PRO A 90 30.46 -20.16 -54.59
C PRO A 90 29.57 -20.45 -53.39
N SER A 91 29.86 -21.51 -52.59
CA SER A 91 29.06 -21.84 -51.41
C SER A 91 29.29 -20.84 -50.25
N LEU A 92 30.49 -20.27 -50.15
CA LEU A 92 30.79 -19.19 -49.22
C LEU A 92 30.04 -17.90 -49.60
N LEU A 93 30.00 -17.56 -50.88
CA LEU A 93 29.26 -16.39 -51.37
C LEU A 93 27.75 -16.56 -51.16
N SER A 94 27.19 -17.74 -51.41
CA SER A 94 25.76 -17.96 -51.16
C SER A 94 25.40 -17.91 -49.66
N ALA A 95 26.27 -18.44 -48.79
CA ALA A 95 26.08 -18.31 -47.34
C ALA A 95 26.15 -16.83 -46.88
N PHE A 96 27.12 -16.09 -47.44
CA PHE A 96 27.22 -14.66 -47.14
C PHE A 96 26.01 -13.85 -47.64
N GLN A 97 25.49 -14.16 -48.81
CA GLN A 97 24.25 -13.55 -49.32
C GLN A 97 23.05 -13.85 -48.42
N ALA A 98 22.90 -15.14 -47.99
CA ALA A 98 21.81 -15.52 -47.10
C ALA A 98 21.91 -14.82 -45.74
N GLU A 99 23.11 -14.68 -45.16
CA GLU A 99 23.32 -13.94 -43.93
C GLU A 99 23.06 -12.45 -44.12
N TRP A 100 23.49 -11.87 -45.22
CA TRP A 100 23.20 -10.48 -45.54
C TRP A 100 21.70 -10.17 -45.68
N ASP A 101 20.97 -11.06 -46.37
CA ASP A 101 19.53 -10.93 -46.57
C ASP A 101 18.79 -11.10 -45.22
N ALA A 102 19.25 -11.98 -44.33
CA ALA A 102 18.71 -12.13 -43.00
C ALA A 102 18.91 -10.85 -42.15
N ILE A 103 20.11 -10.27 -42.16
CA ILE A 103 20.40 -9.00 -41.45
C ILE A 103 19.61 -7.85 -42.05
N ALA A 104 19.46 -7.78 -43.37
CA ALA A 104 18.66 -6.76 -44.05
C ALA A 104 17.19 -6.84 -43.62
N LEU A 105 16.61 -8.06 -43.55
CA LEU A 105 15.25 -8.26 -43.07
C LEU A 105 15.11 -7.89 -41.59
N GLU A 106 16.05 -8.29 -40.75
CA GLU A 106 16.05 -7.94 -39.33
C GLU A 106 16.15 -6.43 -39.09
N THR A 107 17.06 -5.76 -39.79
CA THR A 107 17.17 -4.29 -39.71
C THR A 107 15.91 -3.59 -40.22
N PHE A 108 15.22 -4.13 -41.22
CA PHE A 108 13.95 -3.59 -41.69
C PHE A 108 12.84 -3.76 -40.65
N THR A 109 12.70 -4.94 -40.05
CA THR A 109 11.71 -5.22 -39.01
C THR A 109 11.94 -4.36 -37.77
N LEU A 110 13.20 -4.21 -37.33
CA LEU A 110 13.57 -3.33 -36.21
C LEU A 110 13.24 -1.87 -36.49
N LYS A 111 13.53 -1.36 -37.70
CA LYS A 111 13.16 0.00 -38.10
C LYS A 111 11.65 0.19 -38.12
N GLN A 112 10.89 -0.81 -38.56
CA GLN A 112 9.43 -0.77 -38.54
C GLN A 112 8.88 -0.73 -37.11
N GLN A 113 9.40 -1.59 -36.23
CA GLN A 113 9.02 -1.60 -34.81
C GLN A 113 9.37 -0.27 -34.14
N LEU A 114 10.55 0.25 -34.36
CA LEU A 114 10.98 1.56 -33.82
C LEU A 114 10.08 2.71 -34.32
N SER A 115 9.67 2.66 -35.58
CA SER A 115 8.72 3.65 -36.12
C SER A 115 7.35 3.53 -35.45
N GLN A 116 6.88 2.30 -35.23
CA GLN A 116 5.61 2.01 -34.58
C GLN A 116 5.62 2.49 -33.13
N THR A 117 6.63 2.09 -32.35
CA THR A 117 6.73 2.50 -30.93
C THR A 117 6.87 4.01 -30.78
N ARG A 118 7.56 4.70 -31.69
CA ARG A 118 7.61 6.18 -31.68
C ARG A 118 6.23 6.80 -31.92
N LYS A 119 5.42 6.24 -32.81
CA LYS A 119 4.04 6.72 -33.05
C LYS A 119 3.17 6.49 -31.81
N GLU A 120 3.25 5.31 -31.20
CA GLU A 120 2.51 4.97 -29.98
C GLU A 120 2.90 5.89 -28.83
N LEU A 121 4.20 6.12 -28.61
CA LEU A 121 4.71 7.05 -27.61
C LEU A 121 4.20 8.49 -27.86
N SER A 122 4.28 8.95 -29.11
CA SER A 122 3.76 10.28 -29.49
C SER A 122 2.27 10.40 -29.16
N THR A 123 1.48 9.38 -29.51
CA THR A 123 0.03 9.37 -29.22
C THR A 123 -0.23 9.38 -27.72
N ALA A 124 0.49 8.56 -26.94
CA ALA A 124 0.36 8.52 -25.50
C ALA A 124 0.74 9.86 -24.84
N LEU A 125 1.79 10.52 -25.31
CA LEU A 125 2.18 11.85 -24.83
C LEU A 125 1.11 12.91 -25.12
N TYR A 126 0.52 12.91 -26.31
CA TYR A 126 -0.59 13.81 -26.65
C TYR A 126 -1.82 13.55 -25.78
N GLN A 127 -2.16 12.30 -25.54
CA GLN A 127 -3.28 11.92 -24.66
C GLN A 127 -3.02 12.37 -23.22
N ASN A 128 -1.80 12.19 -22.71
CA ASN A 128 -1.40 12.63 -21.38
C ASN A 128 -1.48 14.16 -21.22
N ASP A 129 -0.95 14.91 -22.21
CA ASP A 129 -1.03 16.39 -22.20
C ASP A 129 -2.50 16.86 -22.26
N ALA A 130 -3.32 16.23 -23.09
CA ALA A 130 -4.75 16.54 -23.17
C ALA A 130 -5.46 16.23 -21.83
N ALA A 131 -5.19 15.08 -21.23
CA ALA A 131 -5.75 14.71 -19.93
C ALA A 131 -5.32 15.69 -18.83
N THR A 132 -4.05 16.07 -18.80
CA THR A 132 -3.52 17.03 -17.82
C THR A 132 -4.20 18.40 -17.94
N ARG A 133 -4.44 18.88 -19.18
CA ARG A 133 -5.17 20.13 -19.41
C ARG A 133 -6.63 20.05 -18.97
N VAL A 134 -7.29 18.92 -19.22
CA VAL A 134 -8.68 18.71 -18.78
C VAL A 134 -8.75 18.66 -17.24
N ILE A 135 -7.84 17.95 -16.59
CA ILE A 135 -7.76 17.89 -15.12
C ILE A 135 -7.54 19.30 -14.54
N ALA A 136 -6.59 20.07 -15.10
CA ALA A 136 -6.33 21.43 -14.64
C ALA A 136 -7.56 22.35 -14.79
N ARG A 137 -8.29 22.20 -15.90
CA ARG A 137 -9.53 22.96 -16.12
C ARG A 137 -10.63 22.58 -15.13
N ILE A 138 -10.89 21.27 -14.97
CA ILE A 138 -11.90 20.79 -14.04
C ILE A 138 -11.55 21.16 -12.60
N THR A 139 -10.27 21.08 -12.23
CA THR A 139 -9.79 21.51 -10.90
C THR A 139 -10.09 22.98 -10.66
N ARG A 140 -9.85 23.83 -11.64
CA ARG A 140 -10.15 25.25 -11.56
C ARG A 140 -11.67 25.52 -11.49
N GLU A 141 -12.47 24.87 -12.33
CA GLU A 141 -13.94 24.99 -12.28
C GLU A 141 -14.50 24.54 -10.94
N ARG A 142 -13.94 23.48 -10.33
CA ARG A 142 -14.28 23.03 -8.99
C ARG A 142 -13.95 24.10 -7.95
N ASP A 143 -12.74 24.68 -8.02
CA ASP A 143 -12.29 25.68 -7.04
C ASP A 143 -13.09 26.96 -7.16
N GLU A 144 -13.41 27.42 -8.37
CA GLU A 144 -14.31 28.54 -8.64
C GLU A 144 -15.74 28.27 -8.12
N ALA A 145 -16.24 27.05 -8.29
CA ALA A 145 -17.55 26.66 -7.76
C ALA A 145 -17.58 26.63 -6.22
N ARG A 146 -16.50 26.14 -5.59
CA ARG A 146 -16.35 26.16 -4.13
C ARG A 146 -16.28 27.59 -3.56
N GLU A 147 -15.51 28.45 -4.22
CA GLU A 147 -15.43 29.86 -3.85
C GLU A 147 -16.78 30.58 -4.00
N ALA A 148 -17.49 30.31 -5.11
CA ALA A 148 -18.84 30.83 -5.31
C ALA A 148 -19.82 30.33 -4.25
N LEU A 149 -19.73 29.07 -3.84
CA LEU A 149 -20.56 28.46 -2.80
C LEU A 149 -20.25 29.09 -1.43
N SER A 150 -18.97 29.29 -1.08
CA SER A 150 -18.57 29.95 0.16
C SER A 150 -19.05 31.40 0.24
N ASN A 151 -19.09 32.10 -0.89
CA ASN A 151 -19.59 33.48 -0.96
C ASN A 151 -21.13 33.58 -0.87
N VAL A 152 -21.87 32.54 -1.28
CA VAL A 152 -23.32 32.48 -1.18
C VAL A 152 -23.79 32.23 0.26
N THR A 153 -23.03 31.48 1.05
CA THR A 153 -23.34 31.25 2.48
C THR A 153 -23.28 32.49 3.34
N ILE A 154 -22.55 33.54 2.93
CA ILE A 154 -22.41 34.79 3.67
C ILE A 154 -23.58 35.75 3.41
N SER A 155 -24.33 35.61 2.29
CA SER A 155 -25.33 36.61 1.86
C SER A 155 -26.81 36.23 2.02
N GLY A 156 -27.13 35.02 2.49
CA GLY A 156 -28.53 34.52 2.42
C GLY A 156 -29.01 33.80 3.66
N ALA A 157 -29.05 34.47 4.81
CA ALA A 157 -29.69 33.91 5.99
C ALA A 157 -31.20 34.17 5.97
N THR A 158 -31.99 33.35 5.27
CA THR A 158 -33.40 33.04 5.62
C THR A 158 -33.87 31.80 4.85
N ASN A 159 -34.24 30.77 5.63
CA ASN A 159 -35.04 29.59 5.30
C ASN A 159 -34.50 28.61 4.25
N VAL A 160 -34.13 27.42 4.70
CA VAL A 160 -34.81 26.15 4.45
C VAL A 160 -33.85 25.01 4.76
N ASP A 161 -34.34 23.92 5.29
CA ASP A 161 -33.71 22.64 5.59
C ASP A 161 -32.52 22.24 4.70
N ALA A 162 -31.45 21.75 5.36
CA ALA A 162 -30.28 21.07 4.78
C ALA A 162 -29.27 21.97 4.03
N MET A 163 -28.78 23.05 4.62
CA MET A 163 -27.47 23.59 4.26
C MET A 163 -26.48 23.28 5.37
N GLN A 164 -25.49 22.47 5.02
CA GLN A 164 -24.34 22.19 5.83
C GLN A 164 -23.62 23.50 6.17
N VAL A 165 -23.70 23.86 7.42
CA VAL A 165 -22.93 24.96 7.97
C VAL A 165 -21.49 24.50 8.08
N ASP A 166 -20.55 25.26 7.54
CA ASP A 166 -19.11 25.10 7.84
C ASP A 166 -18.85 25.44 9.32
N ASN A 167 -19.38 24.61 10.22
CA ASN A 167 -19.04 24.68 11.63
C ASN A 167 -17.74 23.93 11.83
N GLN A 168 -16.67 24.67 12.11
CA GLN A 168 -15.40 24.06 12.54
C GLN A 168 -15.51 23.46 13.94
N GLU A 169 -16.40 24.00 14.77
CA GLU A 169 -16.59 23.59 16.16
C GLU A 169 -17.77 22.63 16.32
N LEU A 170 -17.63 21.65 17.20
CA LEU A 170 -18.72 20.77 17.58
C LEU A 170 -19.80 21.52 18.35
N SER A 171 -21.05 21.02 18.32
CA SER A 171 -22.12 21.52 19.17
C SER A 171 -21.76 21.36 20.65
N GLU A 172 -22.29 22.24 21.50
CA GLU A 172 -22.03 22.20 22.95
C GLU A 172 -22.36 20.83 23.59
N GLU A 173 -23.41 20.17 23.10
CA GLU A 173 -23.79 18.81 23.56
C GLU A 173 -22.74 17.76 23.25
N LEU A 174 -22.23 17.75 22.02
CA LEU A 174 -21.17 16.81 21.59
C LEU A 174 -19.84 17.15 22.26
N ALA A 175 -19.52 18.44 22.39
CA ALA A 175 -18.32 18.88 23.10
C ALA A 175 -18.34 18.44 24.58
N ALA A 176 -19.49 18.52 25.25
CA ALA A 176 -19.65 18.03 26.60
C ALA A 176 -19.43 16.52 26.72
N LYS A 177 -19.94 15.74 25.75
CA LYS A 177 -19.70 14.28 25.68
C LYS A 177 -18.21 13.93 25.50
N VAL A 178 -17.50 14.70 24.66
CA VAL A 178 -16.04 14.54 24.47
C VAL A 178 -15.30 14.80 25.78
N ASP A 179 -15.66 15.87 26.51
CA ASP A 179 -15.04 16.20 27.80
C ASP A 179 -15.33 15.13 28.88
N GLU A 180 -16.56 14.66 28.97
CA GLU A 180 -16.94 13.61 29.89
C GLU A 180 -16.17 12.32 29.60
N THR A 181 -16.12 11.90 28.34
CA THR A 181 -15.36 10.72 27.89
C THR A 181 -13.88 10.88 28.21
N MET A 182 -13.29 12.04 27.92
CA MET A 182 -11.89 12.33 28.23
C MET A 182 -11.61 12.21 29.75
N GLN A 183 -12.47 12.80 30.60
CA GLN A 183 -12.31 12.74 32.06
C GLN A 183 -12.41 11.30 32.58
N GLN A 184 -13.39 10.54 32.11
CA GLN A 184 -13.59 9.14 32.49
C GLN A 184 -12.39 8.29 32.08
N LEU A 185 -12.00 8.33 30.80
CA LEU A 185 -10.95 7.50 30.24
C LEU A 185 -9.56 7.88 30.74
N SER A 186 -9.23 9.16 30.86
CA SER A 186 -7.94 9.60 31.36
C SER A 186 -7.73 9.32 32.85
N SER A 187 -8.81 9.42 33.67
CA SER A 187 -8.75 9.14 35.10
C SER A 187 -8.57 7.64 35.40
N THR A 188 -9.18 6.80 34.59
CA THR A 188 -9.15 5.32 34.77
C THR A 188 -7.95 4.67 34.12
N ARG A 189 -7.36 5.27 33.07
CA ARG A 189 -6.29 4.69 32.26
C ARG A 189 -5.13 4.07 33.04
N ARG A 190 -4.60 4.74 34.04
CA ARG A 190 -3.47 4.25 34.85
C ARG A 190 -3.83 3.08 35.76
N LYS A 191 -5.09 2.88 36.03
CA LYS A 191 -5.62 1.89 36.96
C LYS A 191 -6.38 0.77 36.26
N ARG A 192 -6.50 0.78 34.93
CA ARG A 192 -7.18 -0.28 34.20
C ARG A 192 -6.44 -1.60 34.41
N PRO A 193 -7.05 -2.59 35.01
CA PRO A 193 -6.48 -3.93 35.07
C PRO A 193 -6.45 -4.49 33.64
N ILE A 194 -5.45 -5.31 33.35
CA ILE A 194 -5.48 -6.14 32.15
C ILE A 194 -6.62 -7.14 32.38
N PRO A 195 -7.56 -7.28 31.42
CA PRO A 195 -8.64 -8.25 31.55
C PRO A 195 -8.10 -9.67 31.79
N ASP A 196 -8.80 -10.44 32.59
CA ASP A 196 -8.46 -11.83 32.80
C ASP A 196 -8.62 -12.61 31.48
N GLY A 197 -7.59 -13.36 31.08
CA GLY A 197 -7.58 -14.08 29.82
C GLY A 197 -6.94 -13.32 28.65
N TRP A 198 -6.46 -12.07 28.85
CA TRP A 198 -5.74 -11.34 27.79
C TRP A 198 -4.47 -12.08 27.35
N ALA A 199 -4.22 -12.10 26.04
CA ALA A 199 -3.08 -12.81 25.47
C ALA A 199 -1.74 -12.36 26.07
N THR A 200 -0.88 -13.32 26.35
CA THR A 200 0.51 -13.12 26.78
C THR A 200 1.47 -13.24 25.59
N ALA A 201 2.73 -12.87 25.79
CA ALA A 201 3.74 -13.06 24.75
C ALA A 201 3.87 -14.53 24.31
N GLU A 202 3.75 -15.46 25.27
CA GLU A 202 3.82 -16.91 25.03
C GLU A 202 2.62 -17.38 24.19
N THR A 203 1.42 -16.84 24.47
CA THR A 203 0.22 -17.14 23.67
C THR A 203 0.37 -16.63 22.23
N ILE A 204 0.90 -15.41 22.06
CA ILE A 204 1.11 -14.81 20.74
C ILE A 204 2.20 -15.54 19.94
N GLU A 205 3.26 -16.01 20.61
CA GLU A 205 4.32 -16.82 19.99
C GLU A 205 3.76 -18.15 19.43
N ALA A 206 2.74 -18.69 20.07
CA ALA A 206 2.09 -19.94 19.68
C ALA A 206 1.03 -19.77 18.56
N PHE A 207 0.74 -18.56 18.11
CA PHE A 207 -0.27 -18.33 17.07
C PHE A 207 0.02 -19.14 15.80
N GLU A 208 -0.98 -19.86 15.35
CA GLU A 208 -0.96 -20.58 14.08
C GLU A 208 -2.13 -20.16 13.20
N PRO A 209 -2.01 -20.30 11.88
CA PRO A 209 -3.15 -20.14 11.00
C PRO A 209 -4.19 -21.20 11.31
N THR A 210 -5.26 -20.82 11.98
CA THR A 210 -6.35 -21.71 12.37
C THR A 210 -7.37 -21.87 11.26
N ASP A 211 -7.51 -20.82 10.44
CA ASP A 211 -8.44 -20.84 9.32
C ASP A 211 -8.04 -19.83 8.22
N SER A 212 -8.48 -20.12 6.99
CA SER A 212 -8.34 -19.20 5.87
C SER A 212 -9.57 -19.37 4.95
N SER A 213 -10.28 -18.29 4.72
CA SER A 213 -11.39 -18.30 3.77
C SER A 213 -10.88 -18.38 2.33
N GLU A 214 -11.77 -18.75 1.40
CA GLU A 214 -11.53 -18.45 -0.01
C GLU A 214 -11.52 -16.93 -0.24
N PRO A 215 -10.94 -16.43 -1.34
CA PRO A 215 -11.04 -15.02 -1.71
C PRO A 215 -12.51 -14.62 -1.91
N LEU A 216 -13.06 -13.83 -0.98
CA LEU A 216 -14.48 -13.47 -0.98
C LEU A 216 -14.71 -12.17 -1.76
N TYR A 217 -13.89 -11.15 -1.50
CA TYR A 217 -14.02 -9.82 -2.09
C TYR A 217 -12.67 -9.31 -2.58
N PRO A 218 -12.30 -9.56 -3.84
CA PRO A 218 -11.02 -9.15 -4.40
C PRO A 218 -10.82 -7.64 -4.34
N GLY A 219 -9.59 -7.22 -4.03
CA GLY A 219 -9.24 -5.81 -3.92
C GLY A 219 -9.65 -5.15 -2.60
N SER A 220 -10.02 -5.95 -1.59
CA SER A 220 -10.23 -5.46 -0.22
C SER A 220 -8.93 -4.86 0.35
N SER A 221 -9.04 -3.71 1.00
CA SER A 221 -7.90 -2.98 1.53
C SER A 221 -7.92 -2.82 3.05
N ILE A 222 -9.06 -2.95 3.67
CA ILE A 222 -9.28 -2.69 5.10
C ILE A 222 -10.21 -3.76 5.68
N VAL A 223 -9.92 -4.16 6.92
CA VAL A 223 -10.77 -5.01 7.74
C VAL A 223 -11.02 -4.34 9.09
N SER A 224 -12.24 -4.42 9.59
CA SER A 224 -12.59 -4.01 10.94
C SER A 224 -13.35 -5.14 11.66
N VAL A 225 -13.06 -5.34 12.94
CA VAL A 225 -13.64 -6.43 13.75
C VAL A 225 -14.52 -5.86 14.83
N ASP A 226 -15.73 -6.42 14.96
CA ASP A 226 -16.61 -6.19 16.11
C ASP A 226 -16.18 -7.11 17.24
N LYS A 227 -15.52 -6.54 18.25
CA LYS A 227 -14.98 -7.29 19.37
C LYS A 227 -16.05 -7.99 20.22
N GLU A 228 -17.30 -7.51 20.20
CA GLU A 228 -18.39 -8.08 21.01
C GLU A 228 -19.08 -9.26 20.33
N LYS A 229 -19.18 -9.22 18.99
CA LYS A 229 -19.95 -10.18 18.20
C LYS A 229 -19.12 -11.14 17.35
N ASP A 230 -17.82 -11.02 17.39
CA ASP A 230 -16.89 -11.87 16.60
C ASP A 230 -17.14 -11.77 15.08
N LEU A 231 -17.47 -10.56 14.62
CA LEU A 231 -17.76 -10.28 13.22
C LEU A 231 -16.65 -9.42 12.59
N ALA A 232 -16.17 -9.83 11.43
CA ALA A 232 -15.23 -9.05 10.62
C ALA A 232 -15.97 -8.40 9.44
N LEU A 233 -15.79 -7.09 9.28
CA LEU A 233 -16.31 -6.31 8.17
C LEU A 233 -15.15 -5.92 7.24
N PHE A 234 -15.28 -6.23 5.97
CA PHE A 234 -14.31 -5.88 4.93
C PHE A 234 -15.01 -5.65 3.61
N GLY A 235 -14.37 -4.98 2.69
CA GLY A 235 -15.02 -4.61 1.45
C GLY A 235 -14.12 -4.63 0.24
N GLY A 236 -14.68 -5.00 -0.89
CA GLY A 236 -14.00 -5.16 -2.17
C GLY A 236 -14.04 -3.94 -3.08
N ALA A 237 -13.26 -4.03 -4.15
CA ALA A 237 -13.24 -3.04 -5.22
C ALA A 237 -14.52 -3.05 -6.08
N ASP A 238 -15.30 -4.10 -6.01
CA ASP A 238 -16.58 -4.30 -6.70
C ASP A 238 -17.77 -3.53 -6.10
N GLY A 239 -17.54 -2.84 -4.96
CA GLY A 239 -18.58 -2.08 -4.27
C GLY A 239 -19.48 -2.92 -3.39
N VAL A 240 -19.03 -4.10 -2.99
CA VAL A 240 -19.70 -4.96 -2.02
C VAL A 240 -18.82 -5.10 -0.77
N ALA A 241 -19.41 -4.91 0.41
CA ALA A 241 -18.77 -5.25 1.68
C ALA A 241 -19.37 -6.52 2.25
N GLY A 242 -18.56 -7.35 2.89
CA GLY A 242 -18.97 -8.57 3.54
C GLY A 242 -18.82 -8.48 5.06
N VAL A 243 -19.80 -9.01 5.76
CA VAL A 243 -19.75 -9.30 7.18
C VAL A 243 -19.45 -10.78 7.34
N TYR A 244 -18.30 -11.12 7.85
CA TYR A 244 -17.84 -12.50 8.03
C TYR A 244 -17.83 -12.85 9.51
N SER A 245 -18.46 -13.97 9.87
CA SER A 245 -18.36 -14.50 11.23
C SER A 245 -17.10 -15.35 11.37
N VAL A 246 -16.22 -14.95 12.29
CA VAL A 246 -14.96 -15.64 12.60
C VAL A 246 -15.24 -17.02 13.19
N SER A 247 -16.24 -17.13 14.09
CA SER A 247 -16.61 -18.38 14.73
C SER A 247 -17.34 -19.36 13.81
N GLN A 248 -18.28 -18.84 12.97
CA GLN A 248 -19.05 -19.66 12.04
C GLN A 248 -18.36 -19.89 10.70
N LYS A 249 -17.27 -19.16 10.42
CA LYS A 249 -16.46 -19.26 9.20
C LYS A 249 -17.26 -19.06 7.89
N GLN A 250 -18.21 -18.14 7.92
CA GLN A 250 -19.06 -17.84 6.77
C GLN A 250 -19.44 -16.36 6.70
N VAL A 251 -19.78 -15.92 5.49
CA VAL A 251 -20.34 -14.58 5.28
C VAL A 251 -21.78 -14.55 5.78
N VAL A 252 -22.06 -13.67 6.74
CA VAL A 252 -23.39 -13.48 7.34
C VAL A 252 -24.24 -12.52 6.48
N HIS A 253 -23.63 -11.39 6.09
CA HIS A 253 -24.28 -10.37 5.29
C HIS A 253 -23.39 -9.88 4.16
N ALA A 254 -23.98 -9.53 3.03
CA ALA A 254 -23.33 -8.86 1.92
C ALA A 254 -23.99 -7.48 1.70
N LEU A 255 -23.23 -6.41 1.89
CA LEU A 255 -23.67 -5.03 1.87
C LEU A 255 -23.40 -4.41 0.50
N LYS A 256 -24.41 -3.90 -0.16
CA LYS A 256 -24.25 -3.24 -1.48
C LYS A 256 -23.94 -1.76 -1.29
N CYS A 257 -22.67 -1.39 -1.45
CA CYS A 257 -22.19 -0.03 -1.23
C CYS A 257 -22.26 0.85 -2.49
N GLY A 258 -22.29 0.23 -3.68
CA GLY A 258 -22.45 0.93 -4.97
C GLY A 258 -21.15 1.43 -5.60
N SER A 259 -20.07 1.54 -4.85
CA SER A 259 -18.71 1.86 -5.32
C SER A 259 -17.69 1.21 -4.39
N ALA A 260 -16.43 1.10 -4.85
CA ALA A 260 -15.36 0.42 -4.12
C ALA A 260 -15.29 0.88 -2.65
N VAL A 261 -15.18 -0.07 -1.75
CA VAL A 261 -15.07 0.18 -0.31
C VAL A 261 -13.63 0.58 0.02
N THR A 262 -13.49 1.70 0.72
CA THR A 262 -12.18 2.27 1.07
C THR A 262 -11.89 2.18 2.56
N ALA A 263 -12.90 2.26 3.41
CA ALA A 263 -12.76 2.10 4.86
C ALA A 263 -14.02 1.49 5.47
N THR A 264 -13.85 0.81 6.59
CA THR A 264 -14.92 0.16 7.34
C THR A 264 -14.79 0.44 8.84
N ALA A 265 -15.90 0.53 9.56
CA ALA A 265 -15.94 0.70 10.99
C ALA A 265 -17.21 0.06 11.58
N TRP A 266 -17.17 -0.29 12.87
CA TRP A 266 -18.32 -0.83 13.59
C TRP A 266 -18.88 0.18 14.58
N TRP A 267 -20.16 0.47 14.50
CA TRP A 267 -20.89 1.28 15.47
C TRP A 267 -21.92 0.43 16.22
N GLY A 268 -21.51 -0.17 17.31
CA GLY A 268 -22.31 -1.21 17.98
C GLY A 268 -22.65 -2.34 16.99
N PRO A 269 -23.95 -2.65 16.78
CA PRO A 269 -24.35 -3.66 15.80
C PRO A 269 -24.34 -3.20 14.36
N ARG A 270 -24.13 -1.88 14.11
CA ARG A 270 -24.22 -1.27 12.79
C ARG A 270 -22.87 -1.23 12.11
N GLN A 271 -22.88 -1.46 10.81
CA GLN A 271 -21.70 -1.38 9.96
C GLN A 271 -21.65 0.00 9.30
N VAL A 272 -20.50 0.66 9.36
CA VAL A 272 -20.25 1.92 8.66
C VAL A 272 -19.22 1.68 7.58
N VAL A 273 -19.54 2.11 6.38
CA VAL A 273 -18.71 1.88 5.19
C VAL A 273 -18.46 3.21 4.48
N ALA A 274 -17.20 3.49 4.20
CA ALA A 274 -16.80 4.57 3.31
C ALA A 274 -16.48 4.04 1.92
N THR A 275 -16.71 4.86 0.91
CA THR A 275 -16.59 4.46 -0.49
C THR A 275 -15.70 5.38 -1.30
N SER A 276 -15.17 4.87 -2.40
CA SER A 276 -14.37 5.64 -3.35
C SER A 276 -15.13 6.79 -4.03
N ALA A 277 -16.47 6.73 -4.04
CA ALA A 277 -17.32 7.84 -4.48
C ALA A 277 -17.49 8.94 -3.40
N GLY A 278 -16.88 8.78 -2.24
CA GLY A 278 -16.95 9.74 -1.13
C GLY A 278 -18.09 9.50 -0.15
N ALA A 279 -19.05 8.64 -0.44
CA ALA A 279 -20.19 8.40 0.42
C ALA A 279 -19.82 7.62 1.68
N VAL A 280 -20.36 8.05 2.83
CA VAL A 280 -20.31 7.34 4.11
C VAL A 280 -21.69 6.81 4.43
N LYS A 281 -21.82 5.49 4.50
CA LYS A 281 -23.10 4.77 4.62
C LYS A 281 -23.12 3.92 5.88
N VAL A 282 -24.32 3.84 6.48
CA VAL A 282 -24.59 3.01 7.65
C VAL A 282 -25.53 1.88 7.25
N PHE A 283 -25.16 0.67 7.66
CA PHE A 283 -25.94 -0.54 7.43
C PHE A 283 -26.33 -1.18 8.76
N GLU A 284 -27.49 -1.82 8.77
CA GLU A 284 -27.96 -2.64 9.89
C GLU A 284 -28.64 -3.87 9.31
N ASP A 285 -28.29 -5.05 9.80
CA ASP A 285 -28.84 -6.35 9.35
C ASP A 285 -28.80 -6.55 7.81
N GLY A 286 -27.75 -6.04 7.15
CA GLY A 286 -27.55 -6.17 5.72
C GLY A 286 -28.25 -5.11 4.85
N ALA A 287 -29.04 -4.21 5.46
CA ALA A 287 -29.74 -3.14 4.77
C ALA A 287 -29.11 -1.76 5.01
N GLU A 288 -29.09 -0.88 4.00
CA GLU A 288 -28.66 0.51 4.14
C GLU A 288 -29.71 1.29 4.95
N VAL A 289 -29.32 1.81 6.11
CA VAL A 289 -30.19 2.60 7.01
C VAL A 289 -30.09 4.08 6.71
N ALA A 290 -28.87 4.58 6.51
CA ALA A 290 -28.63 6.00 6.27
C ALA A 290 -27.33 6.24 5.48
N GLN A 291 -27.30 7.36 4.77
CA GLN A 291 -26.08 7.97 4.27
C GLN A 291 -25.80 9.22 5.10
N LEU A 292 -24.68 9.24 5.84
CA LEU A 292 -24.35 10.31 6.77
C LEU A 292 -23.85 11.56 6.06
N GLY A 293 -23.05 11.39 5.02
CA GLY A 293 -22.46 12.48 4.25
C GLY A 293 -21.73 11.98 3.02
N SER A 294 -21.13 12.92 2.29
CA SER A 294 -20.35 12.62 1.11
C SER A 294 -19.19 13.60 0.96
N HIS A 295 -17.97 13.07 0.86
CA HIS A 295 -16.78 13.82 0.45
C HIS A 295 -16.85 14.17 -1.05
N ALA A 296 -16.23 15.26 -1.44
CA ALA A 296 -16.09 15.63 -2.86
C ALA A 296 -15.08 14.77 -3.63
N GLY A 297 -14.29 13.96 -2.91
CA GLY A 297 -13.36 12.97 -3.43
C GLY A 297 -13.61 11.61 -2.77
N SER A 298 -12.68 10.66 -2.99
CA SER A 298 -12.75 9.37 -2.29
C SER A 298 -12.65 9.58 -0.77
N ALA A 299 -13.54 8.97 -0.01
CA ALA A 299 -13.35 8.83 1.43
C ALA A 299 -12.19 7.84 1.68
N THR A 300 -11.26 8.17 2.56
CA THR A 300 -10.01 7.42 2.71
C THR A 300 -9.95 6.61 4.00
N SER A 301 -10.49 7.13 5.10
CA SER A 301 -10.48 6.46 6.39
C SER A 301 -11.73 6.77 7.19
N LEU A 302 -12.09 5.87 8.10
CA LEU A 302 -13.15 6.00 9.10
C LEU A 302 -12.56 5.72 10.48
N ALA A 303 -12.98 6.50 11.47
CA ALA A 303 -12.64 6.26 12.86
C ALA A 303 -13.84 6.56 13.75
N ILE A 304 -14.06 5.74 14.79
CA ILE A 304 -15.10 5.97 15.77
C ILE A 304 -14.48 6.52 17.04
N HIS A 305 -15.09 7.60 17.56
CA HIS A 305 -14.70 8.20 18.80
C HIS A 305 -14.94 7.24 19.98
N PRO A 306 -14.10 7.21 21.02
CA PRO A 306 -14.27 6.33 22.18
C PRO A 306 -15.62 6.42 22.91
N SER A 307 -16.34 7.55 22.79
CA SER A 307 -17.72 7.66 23.32
C SER A 307 -18.73 6.75 22.59
N GLY A 308 -18.45 6.39 21.34
CA GLY A 308 -19.38 5.67 20.47
C GLY A 308 -20.41 6.57 19.76
N ASP A 309 -20.47 7.87 20.05
CA ASP A 309 -21.49 8.79 19.51
C ASP A 309 -20.99 9.62 18.30
N ILE A 310 -19.68 9.68 18.09
CA ILE A 310 -19.07 10.47 17.04
C ILE A 310 -18.28 9.57 16.09
N LEU A 311 -18.52 9.73 14.80
CA LEU A 311 -17.74 9.13 13.72
C LEU A 311 -16.92 10.22 13.04
N ALA A 312 -15.70 9.93 12.67
CA ALA A 312 -14.91 10.74 11.78
C ALA A 312 -14.76 10.04 10.42
N SER A 313 -14.86 10.80 9.35
CA SER A 313 -14.43 10.36 8.01
C SER A 313 -13.42 11.34 7.45
N THR A 314 -12.47 10.83 6.69
CA THR A 314 -11.46 11.63 6.00
C THR A 314 -11.53 11.40 4.50
N GLY A 315 -11.11 12.39 3.71
CA GLY A 315 -11.21 12.32 2.27
C GLY A 315 -9.99 12.82 1.51
N ALA A 316 -9.90 12.38 0.26
CA ALA A 316 -8.94 12.88 -0.72
C ALA A 316 -9.25 14.33 -1.16
N ASP A 317 -10.41 14.87 -0.79
CA ASP A 317 -10.83 16.25 -1.00
C ASP A 317 -10.18 17.24 -0.02
N LYS A 318 -9.20 16.79 0.75
CA LYS A 318 -8.48 17.57 1.78
C LYS A 318 -9.37 18.00 2.94
N SER A 319 -10.36 17.19 3.26
CA SER A 319 -11.23 17.49 4.40
C SER A 319 -11.44 16.26 5.27
N PHE A 320 -11.86 16.50 6.49
CA PHE A 320 -12.45 15.50 7.36
C PHE A 320 -13.74 16.00 7.97
N MET A 321 -14.65 15.08 8.23
CA MET A 321 -15.98 15.38 8.78
C MET A 321 -16.19 14.59 10.07
N PHE A 322 -16.77 15.25 11.05
CA PHE A 322 -17.33 14.58 12.22
C PHE A 322 -18.85 14.45 12.05
N TYR A 323 -19.37 13.30 12.40
CA TYR A 323 -20.80 12.98 12.34
C TYR A 323 -21.30 12.67 13.75
N ASP A 324 -22.45 13.22 14.08
CA ASP A 324 -23.22 12.77 15.23
C ASP A 324 -24.00 11.51 14.83
N LEU A 325 -23.63 10.39 15.38
CA LEU A 325 -24.26 9.09 15.08
C LEU A 325 -25.67 9.00 15.70
N THR A 326 -25.99 9.79 16.71
CA THR A 326 -27.31 9.83 17.33
C THR A 326 -28.32 10.50 16.41
N SER A 327 -27.96 11.66 15.85
CA SER A 327 -28.81 12.41 14.93
C SER A 327 -28.65 12.03 13.46
N MET A 328 -27.63 11.19 13.12
CA MET A 328 -27.24 10.80 11.76
C MET A 328 -26.94 12.02 10.87
N LYS A 329 -26.31 13.06 11.42
CA LYS A 329 -26.00 14.30 10.70
C LYS A 329 -24.51 14.64 10.80
N VAL A 330 -24.04 15.44 9.83
CA VAL A 330 -22.70 16.06 9.90
C VAL A 330 -22.71 17.06 11.04
N ALA A 331 -21.78 16.89 11.99
CA ALA A 331 -21.60 17.76 13.13
C ALA A 331 -20.56 18.87 12.87
N SER A 332 -19.48 18.54 12.15
CA SER A 332 -18.41 19.46 11.81
C SER A 332 -17.74 19.06 10.50
N HIS A 333 -17.28 20.05 9.71
CA HIS A 333 -16.57 19.83 8.46
C HIS A 333 -15.32 20.73 8.43
N ILE A 334 -14.15 20.10 8.43
CA ILE A 334 -12.88 20.80 8.57
C ILE A 334 -12.01 20.53 7.33
N TYR A 335 -11.49 21.60 6.75
CA TYR A 335 -10.60 21.55 5.60
C TYR A 335 -9.14 21.58 6.04
N THR A 336 -8.32 20.83 5.33
CA THR A 336 -6.86 20.77 5.52
C THR A 336 -6.15 21.17 4.24
N ASP A 337 -4.85 21.42 4.34
CA ASP A 337 -4.04 21.84 3.18
C ASP A 337 -3.73 20.68 2.21
N THR A 338 -3.83 19.46 2.69
CA THR A 338 -3.37 18.25 1.97
C THR A 338 -4.41 17.13 1.97
N GLU A 339 -4.31 16.21 1.01
CA GLU A 339 -5.10 14.98 1.00
C GLU A 339 -4.78 14.14 2.24
N ILE A 340 -5.81 13.61 2.90
CA ILE A 340 -5.69 12.77 4.08
C ILE A 340 -5.78 11.30 3.64
N LEU A 341 -4.88 10.46 4.14
CA LEU A 341 -4.80 9.06 3.75
C LEU A 341 -5.24 8.12 4.86
N CYS A 342 -4.91 8.43 6.10
CA CYS A 342 -5.25 7.62 7.26
C CYS A 342 -5.61 8.51 8.44
N SER A 343 -6.42 7.99 9.37
CA SER A 343 -6.84 8.71 10.55
C SER A 343 -7.23 7.78 11.68
N GLU A 344 -7.09 8.26 12.91
CA GLU A 344 -7.51 7.54 14.12
C GLU A 344 -7.78 8.53 15.25
N PHE A 345 -8.72 8.21 16.14
CA PHE A 345 -8.93 8.96 17.37
C PHE A 345 -7.93 8.56 18.45
N HIS A 346 -7.48 9.55 19.20
CA HIS A 346 -6.75 9.29 20.43
C HIS A 346 -7.63 8.54 21.45
N PRO A 347 -7.09 7.58 22.22
CA PRO A 347 -7.87 6.76 23.15
C PRO A 347 -8.66 7.55 24.20
N ASP A 348 -8.31 8.81 24.48
CA ASP A 348 -9.09 9.70 25.34
C ASP A 348 -10.24 10.43 24.62
N GLY A 349 -10.26 10.36 23.30
CA GLY A 349 -11.23 11.06 22.48
C GLY A 349 -10.99 12.56 22.27
N HIS A 350 -10.00 13.16 22.93
CA HIS A 350 -9.74 14.60 22.85
C HIS A 350 -9.05 15.03 21.54
N LEU A 351 -8.21 14.16 21.00
CA LEU A 351 -7.43 14.41 19.78
C LEU A 351 -7.84 13.46 18.65
N PHE A 352 -7.76 13.99 17.44
CA PHE A 352 -7.93 13.25 16.20
C PHE A 352 -6.65 13.35 15.37
N GLY A 353 -6.02 12.23 15.10
CA GLY A 353 -4.81 12.13 14.30
C GLY A 353 -5.11 11.87 12.84
N VAL A 354 -4.47 12.62 11.95
CA VAL A 354 -4.58 12.44 10.51
C VAL A 354 -3.21 12.37 9.86
N GLY A 355 -3.04 11.46 8.91
CA GLY A 355 -1.84 11.35 8.09
C GLY A 355 -2.06 11.94 6.72
N GLY A 356 -1.29 12.98 6.40
CA GLY A 356 -1.39 13.72 5.15
C GLY A 356 -0.44 13.19 4.07
N LYS A 357 -0.79 13.38 2.82
CA LYS A 357 0.04 13.06 1.66
C LYS A 357 1.34 13.91 1.58
N ASP A 358 1.37 15.02 2.35
CA ASP A 358 2.54 15.88 2.53
C ASP A 358 3.64 15.28 3.42
N GLY A 359 3.39 14.09 3.98
CA GLY A 359 4.31 13.44 4.91
C GLY A 359 4.20 13.92 6.35
N GLN A 360 3.20 14.74 6.66
CA GLN A 360 2.94 15.24 8.01
C GLN A 360 1.82 14.45 8.68
N ILE A 361 2.01 14.14 9.96
CA ILE A 361 0.95 13.67 10.85
C ILE A 361 0.49 14.86 11.66
N LYS A 362 -0.78 15.24 11.54
CA LYS A 362 -1.37 16.38 12.25
C LYS A 362 -2.37 15.87 13.28
N LEU A 363 -2.34 16.46 14.47
CA LEU A 363 -3.28 16.18 15.56
C LEU A 363 -4.23 17.36 15.69
N PHE A 364 -5.52 17.09 15.56
CA PHE A 364 -6.56 18.09 15.70
C PHE A 364 -7.29 17.90 17.02
N ASP A 365 -7.64 19.02 17.66
CA ASP A 365 -8.56 19.02 18.78
C ASP A 365 -9.97 18.73 18.25
N VAL A 366 -10.62 17.71 18.81
CA VAL A 366 -11.93 17.23 18.32
C VAL A 366 -13.02 18.28 18.52
N LYS A 367 -12.93 19.10 19.56
CA LYS A 367 -13.96 20.11 19.90
C LYS A 367 -13.90 21.34 19.00
N THR A 368 -12.69 21.84 18.82
CA THR A 368 -12.47 23.13 18.13
C THR A 368 -12.08 22.95 16.66
N GLY A 369 -11.70 21.74 16.25
CA GLY A 369 -11.15 21.50 14.92
C GLY A 369 -9.78 22.13 14.68
N ALA A 370 -9.15 22.70 15.71
CA ALA A 370 -7.86 23.37 15.59
C ALA A 370 -6.71 22.35 15.55
N ASN A 371 -5.67 22.67 14.77
CA ASN A 371 -4.45 21.87 14.77
C ASN A 371 -3.67 22.09 16.09
N ALA A 372 -3.58 21.04 16.91
CA ALA A 372 -2.89 21.06 18.20
C ALA A 372 -1.40 20.73 18.06
N ALA A 373 -1.01 19.86 17.12
CA ALA A 373 0.37 19.44 16.92
C ALA A 373 0.60 18.85 15.51
N SER A 374 1.85 18.91 15.04
CA SER A 374 2.24 18.32 13.77
C SER A 374 3.58 17.60 13.91
N PHE A 375 3.71 16.44 13.29
CA PHE A 375 4.91 15.62 13.27
C PHE A 375 5.33 15.37 11.83
N ASP A 376 6.63 15.39 11.57
CA ASP A 376 7.16 14.89 10.31
C ASP A 376 7.27 13.37 10.39
N ALA A 377 6.54 12.67 9.54
CA ALA A 377 6.58 11.21 9.47
C ALA A 377 7.82 10.68 8.74
N GLY A 378 8.54 11.54 8.01
CA GLY A 378 9.67 11.14 7.17
C GLY A 378 9.25 10.51 5.82
N GLY A 379 7.99 10.62 5.44
CA GLY A 379 7.41 10.13 4.20
C GLY A 379 5.88 10.02 4.31
N VAL A 380 5.22 9.57 3.25
CA VAL A 380 3.75 9.49 3.18
C VAL A 380 3.22 8.44 4.16
N PRO A 381 2.46 8.83 5.22
CA PRO A 381 1.87 7.89 6.15
C PRO A 381 0.85 6.98 5.45
N ASN A 382 0.87 5.69 5.79
CA ASN A 382 -0.08 4.70 5.25
C ASN A 382 -1.08 4.24 6.31
N SER A 383 -0.63 4.06 7.55
CA SER A 383 -1.46 3.67 8.69
C SER A 383 -0.97 4.41 9.93
N LEU A 384 -1.92 4.76 10.79
CA LEU A 384 -1.70 5.34 12.11
C LEU A 384 -2.38 4.47 13.15
N SER A 385 -1.76 4.30 14.32
CA SER A 385 -2.41 3.67 15.46
C SER A 385 -1.92 4.27 16.77
N PHE A 386 -2.86 4.71 17.61
CA PHE A 386 -2.58 5.20 18.95
C PHE A 386 -2.47 4.05 19.94
N SER A 387 -1.46 4.10 20.77
CA SER A 387 -1.39 3.19 21.90
C SER A 387 -2.40 3.59 22.97
N GLU A 388 -3.08 2.61 23.56
CA GLU A 388 -4.02 2.84 24.67
C GLU A 388 -3.42 3.56 25.88
N ASN A 389 -2.10 3.59 25.99
CA ASN A 389 -1.43 4.40 27.04
C ASN A 389 -1.58 5.92 26.81
N GLY A 390 -2.09 6.36 25.66
CA GLY A 390 -2.32 7.76 25.29
C GLY A 390 -1.05 8.59 25.15
N THR A 391 0.11 7.97 25.00
CA THR A 391 1.37 8.71 24.89
C THR A 391 2.14 8.36 23.61
N TRP A 392 1.84 7.25 22.98
CA TRP A 392 2.55 6.77 21.80
C TRP A 392 1.63 6.67 20.61
N LEU A 393 2.19 7.00 19.47
CA LEU A 393 1.58 6.86 18.15
C LEU A 393 2.51 6.02 17.28
N ALA A 394 2.00 4.94 16.72
CA ALA A 394 2.68 4.16 15.69
C ALA A 394 2.25 4.66 14.31
N SER A 395 3.20 4.79 13.41
CA SER A 395 2.93 5.12 12.01
C SER A 395 3.75 4.24 11.08
N SER A 396 3.11 3.72 10.06
CA SER A 396 3.79 3.13 8.90
C SER A 396 3.89 4.15 7.77
N ILE A 397 4.95 4.04 6.99
CA ILE A 397 5.20 4.91 5.84
C ILE A 397 5.12 4.05 4.58
N LYS A 398 4.41 4.55 3.60
CA LYS A 398 4.19 3.85 2.34
C LYS A 398 5.50 3.44 1.67
N GLY A 399 5.66 2.14 1.43
CA GLY A 399 6.84 1.55 0.78
C GLY A 399 8.06 1.39 1.66
N GLN A 400 8.04 1.80 2.94
CA GLN A 400 9.11 1.54 3.90
C GLN A 400 8.89 0.22 4.65
N THR A 401 9.99 -0.34 5.15
CA THR A 401 10.02 -1.62 5.89
C THR A 401 9.98 -1.45 7.40
N SER A 402 9.74 -0.24 7.86
CA SER A 402 9.80 0.11 9.28
C SER A 402 8.54 0.82 9.76
N VAL A 403 8.27 0.65 11.05
CA VAL A 403 7.22 1.36 11.80
C VAL A 403 7.89 2.34 12.74
N THR A 404 7.47 3.61 12.69
CA THR A 404 7.99 4.66 13.56
C THR A 404 7.05 4.87 14.74
N ILE A 405 7.59 4.85 15.95
CA ILE A 405 6.88 5.12 17.20
C ILE A 405 7.21 6.55 17.66
N PHE A 406 6.20 7.39 17.78
CA PHE A 406 6.30 8.77 18.26
C PHE A 406 5.85 8.90 19.71
N ASP A 407 6.51 9.77 20.49
CA ASP A 407 6.04 10.23 21.80
C ASP A 407 5.27 11.53 21.64
N LEU A 408 3.98 11.49 21.91
CA LEU A 408 3.09 12.65 21.78
C LEU A 408 3.42 13.78 22.77
N ARG A 409 4.02 13.45 23.92
CA ARG A 409 4.38 14.44 24.94
C ARG A 409 5.65 15.19 24.60
N LYS A 410 6.63 14.46 24.04
CA LYS A 410 7.94 15.01 23.69
C LYS A 410 8.00 15.50 22.26
N MET A 411 7.00 15.16 21.47
CA MET A 411 6.92 15.42 20.03
C MET A 411 8.17 14.93 19.28
N GLN A 412 8.62 13.73 19.62
CA GLN A 412 9.84 13.12 19.07
C GLN A 412 9.62 11.64 18.76
N THR A 413 10.40 11.14 17.80
CA THR A 413 10.50 9.70 17.52
C THR A 413 11.20 9.00 18.68
N ILE A 414 10.58 7.96 19.26
CA ILE A 414 11.16 7.13 20.31
C ILE A 414 11.95 5.98 19.69
N LYS A 415 11.36 5.32 18.72
CA LYS A 415 11.90 4.08 18.14
C LYS A 415 11.42 3.91 16.70
N VAL A 416 12.31 3.36 15.91
CA VAL A 416 11.99 2.82 14.59
C VAL A 416 12.13 1.30 14.69
N LEU A 417 11.06 0.58 14.39
CA LEU A 417 10.98 -0.87 14.39
C LEU A 417 11.14 -1.35 12.94
N ASP A 418 12.25 -1.99 12.63
CA ASP A 418 12.49 -2.54 11.30
C ASP A 418 11.88 -3.94 11.21
N VAL A 419 10.95 -4.11 10.27
CA VAL A 419 10.24 -5.36 10.00
C VAL A 419 10.90 -6.12 8.84
N GLY A 420 11.71 -5.46 8.03
CA GLY A 420 12.41 -6.07 6.89
C GLY A 420 11.52 -6.39 5.68
N SER A 421 10.23 -6.06 5.73
CA SER A 421 9.30 -6.11 4.60
C SER A 421 8.43 -4.85 4.58
N PRO A 422 7.93 -4.40 3.43
CA PRO A 422 7.04 -3.23 3.37
C PRO A 422 5.87 -3.38 4.34
N VAL A 423 5.51 -2.27 5.02
CA VAL A 423 4.42 -2.25 6.00
C VAL A 423 3.19 -1.59 5.40
N GLU A 424 2.04 -2.27 5.47
CA GLU A 424 0.76 -1.75 4.99
C GLU A 424 -0.11 -1.22 6.12
N SER A 425 -0.26 -1.95 7.22
CA SER A 425 -1.04 -1.49 8.37
C SER A 425 -0.38 -1.82 9.71
N VAL A 426 -0.77 -1.08 10.74
CA VAL A 426 -0.24 -1.17 12.11
C VAL A 426 -1.37 -0.97 13.09
N HIS A 427 -1.51 -1.87 14.09
CA HIS A 427 -2.53 -1.79 15.12
C HIS A 427 -2.00 -2.15 16.51
N TRP A 428 -2.21 -1.25 17.47
CA TRP A 428 -1.95 -1.52 18.87
C TRP A 428 -3.01 -2.45 19.46
N ASP A 429 -2.59 -3.25 20.43
CA ASP A 429 -3.54 -3.95 21.31
C ASP A 429 -4.10 -3.02 22.39
N TYR A 430 -5.17 -3.45 23.05
CA TYR A 430 -5.81 -2.70 24.11
C TYR A 430 -4.89 -2.43 25.34
N THR A 431 -3.89 -3.27 25.61
CA THR A 431 -2.94 -3.07 26.71
C THR A 431 -1.84 -2.06 26.39
N GLY A 432 -1.67 -1.71 25.10
CA GLY A 432 -0.59 -0.89 24.61
C GLY A 432 0.80 -1.52 24.83
N GLN A 433 0.86 -2.85 24.85
CA GLN A 433 2.10 -3.61 24.94
C GLN A 433 2.50 -4.23 23.61
N PHE A 434 1.52 -4.64 22.80
CA PHE A 434 1.74 -5.31 21.53
C PHE A 434 1.35 -4.42 20.35
N VAL A 435 2.15 -4.47 19.31
CA VAL A 435 1.89 -3.84 18.02
C VAL A 435 1.85 -4.92 16.97
N ALA A 436 0.70 -5.11 16.35
CA ALA A 436 0.55 -6.00 15.21
C ALA A 436 0.83 -5.21 13.92
N ILE A 437 1.58 -5.81 13.03
CA ILE A 437 2.06 -5.19 11.79
C ILE A 437 1.74 -6.12 10.62
N ALA A 438 1.07 -5.58 9.61
CA ALA A 438 0.77 -6.29 8.38
C ALA A 438 1.56 -5.73 7.21
N GLY A 439 1.99 -6.62 6.33
CA GLY A 439 2.65 -6.28 5.10
C GLY A 439 2.60 -7.40 4.06
N PRO A 440 2.93 -7.13 2.80
CA PRO A 440 2.86 -8.12 1.72
C PRO A 440 3.85 -9.28 1.89
N GLY A 441 4.85 -9.13 2.76
CA GLY A 441 5.85 -10.17 3.01
C GLY A 441 5.64 -10.96 4.30
N CYS A 442 5.04 -10.36 5.31
CA CYS A 442 4.85 -11.01 6.60
C CYS A 442 3.83 -10.30 7.49
N VAL A 443 3.31 -11.04 8.46
CA VAL A 443 2.64 -10.54 9.67
C VAL A 443 3.63 -10.67 10.81
N SER A 444 3.82 -9.62 11.59
CA SER A 444 4.66 -9.64 12.79
C SER A 444 3.96 -8.95 13.96
N VAL A 445 4.31 -9.37 15.17
CA VAL A 445 3.88 -8.70 16.40
C VAL A 445 5.12 -8.27 17.15
N GLN A 446 5.18 -6.99 17.49
CA GLN A 446 6.25 -6.41 18.30
C GLN A 446 5.72 -6.15 19.71
N GLN A 447 6.51 -6.46 20.72
CA GLN A 447 6.17 -6.24 22.14
C GLN A 447 7.10 -5.23 22.78
N TYR A 448 6.52 -4.28 23.50
CA TYR A 448 7.28 -3.43 24.42
C TYR A 448 7.30 -4.01 25.83
N VAL A 449 8.46 -4.45 26.28
CA VAL A 449 8.67 -5.00 27.63
C VAL A 449 9.00 -3.87 28.58
N LYS A 450 8.03 -3.50 29.44
CA LYS A 450 8.16 -2.37 30.39
C LYS A 450 9.31 -2.54 31.40
N SER A 451 9.58 -3.76 31.84
CA SER A 451 10.62 -4.07 32.82
C SER A 451 12.03 -3.79 32.31
N SER A 452 12.32 -4.18 31.07
CA SER A 452 13.63 -3.99 30.42
C SER A 452 13.69 -2.73 29.55
N LYS A 453 12.56 -2.05 29.32
CA LYS A 453 12.41 -0.93 28.38
C LYS A 453 12.93 -1.26 26.98
N SER A 454 12.76 -2.50 26.57
CA SER A 454 13.20 -3.03 25.28
C SER A 454 12.03 -3.51 24.45
N TRP A 455 12.26 -3.55 23.14
CA TRP A 455 11.34 -4.16 22.19
C TRP A 455 11.77 -5.58 21.87
N SER A 456 10.84 -6.51 21.77
CA SER A 456 11.02 -7.87 21.33
C SER A 456 10.00 -8.21 20.23
N GLU A 457 10.28 -9.22 19.44
CA GLU A 457 9.39 -9.71 18.38
C GLU A 457 8.97 -11.14 18.73
N PRO A 458 7.87 -11.33 19.52
CA PRO A 458 7.39 -12.65 19.89
C PRO A 458 6.83 -13.43 18.70
N PHE A 459 6.33 -12.76 17.66
CA PHE A 459 5.67 -13.44 16.55
C PHE A 459 6.08 -12.86 15.21
N ARG A 460 6.37 -13.77 14.25
CA ARG A 460 6.58 -13.45 12.85
C ARG A 460 6.24 -14.64 11.97
N LYS A 461 5.36 -14.44 11.00
CA LYS A 461 5.05 -15.43 9.95
C LYS A 461 5.03 -14.80 8.58
N ALA A 462 5.50 -15.56 7.59
CA ALA A 462 5.51 -15.16 6.17
C ALA A 462 4.10 -15.36 5.56
N ILE A 463 3.15 -14.53 5.98
CA ILE A 463 1.78 -14.48 5.48
C ILE A 463 1.60 -13.12 4.82
N PRO A 464 1.25 -13.04 3.54
CA PRO A 464 0.96 -11.78 2.89
C PRO A 464 -0.32 -11.19 3.49
N ALA A 465 -0.22 -9.96 3.98
CA ALA A 465 -1.33 -9.25 4.59
C ALA A 465 -1.45 -7.83 4.05
N LYS A 466 -2.68 -7.39 3.84
CA LYS A 466 -3.01 -6.03 3.47
C LYS A 466 -3.39 -5.20 4.69
N ASP A 467 -4.18 -5.80 5.56
CA ASP A 467 -4.60 -5.21 6.81
C ASP A 467 -4.79 -6.31 7.86
N LEU A 468 -4.80 -5.94 9.14
CA LEU A 468 -5.07 -6.86 10.23
C LEU A 468 -5.78 -6.14 11.39
N GLN A 469 -6.50 -6.91 12.19
CA GLN A 469 -7.13 -6.41 13.42
C GLN A 469 -6.97 -7.43 14.55
N TRP A 470 -6.86 -6.92 15.77
CA TRP A 470 -6.91 -7.77 16.97
C TRP A 470 -8.33 -8.28 17.19
N GLY A 471 -8.45 -9.58 17.40
CA GLY A 471 -9.69 -10.21 17.84
C GLY A 471 -9.96 -9.97 19.33
N PRO A 472 -11.01 -10.60 19.88
CA PRO A 472 -11.36 -10.50 21.29
C PRO A 472 -10.18 -10.90 22.18
N ASP A 473 -9.96 -10.14 23.27
CA ASP A 473 -8.92 -10.39 24.29
C ASP A 473 -7.49 -10.56 23.74
N ALA A 474 -7.23 -10.04 22.53
CA ALA A 474 -6.00 -10.26 21.76
C ALA A 474 -5.63 -11.74 21.57
N SER A 475 -6.59 -12.66 21.73
CA SER A 475 -6.40 -14.11 21.58
C SER A 475 -6.27 -14.55 20.12
N SER A 476 -6.58 -13.67 19.17
CA SER A 476 -6.46 -13.94 17.75
C SER A 476 -6.13 -12.67 16.96
N LEU A 477 -5.63 -12.86 15.74
CA LEU A 477 -5.47 -11.81 14.74
C LEU A 477 -6.31 -12.18 13.51
N VAL A 478 -7.15 -11.28 13.09
CA VAL A 478 -7.88 -11.37 11.82
C VAL A 478 -7.06 -10.65 10.78
N VAL A 479 -6.60 -11.37 9.79
CA VAL A 479 -5.70 -10.89 8.75
C VAL A 479 -6.42 -10.89 7.41
N LEU A 480 -6.42 -9.75 6.73
CA LEU A 480 -6.92 -9.61 5.37
C LEU A 480 -5.76 -9.79 4.39
N THR A 481 -5.87 -10.78 3.51
CA THR A 481 -4.87 -11.02 2.48
C THR A 481 -5.06 -10.09 1.27
N PRO A 482 -4.02 -9.85 0.45
CA PRO A 482 -4.14 -9.05 -0.78
C PRO A 482 -5.15 -9.62 -1.79
N GLU A 483 -5.45 -10.90 -1.71
CA GLU A 483 -6.42 -11.60 -2.58
C GLU A 483 -7.87 -11.39 -2.12
N GLY A 484 -8.09 -10.77 -0.96
CA GLY A 484 -9.43 -10.57 -0.37
C GLY A 484 -9.94 -11.78 0.43
N ALA A 485 -9.04 -12.64 0.89
CA ALA A 485 -9.34 -13.72 1.83
C ALA A 485 -9.08 -13.25 3.27
N ILE A 486 -9.82 -13.80 4.22
CA ILE A 486 -9.60 -13.63 5.66
C ILE A 486 -8.85 -14.84 6.18
N SER A 487 -7.74 -14.61 6.88
CA SER A 487 -7.00 -15.63 7.62
C SER A 487 -7.04 -15.30 9.10
N ILE A 488 -7.29 -16.31 9.92
CA ILE A 488 -7.36 -16.18 11.39
C ILE A 488 -6.13 -16.84 11.98
N LEU A 489 -5.38 -16.07 12.76
CA LEU A 489 -4.24 -16.53 13.53
C LEU A 489 -4.64 -16.54 15.01
N GLY A 490 -4.47 -17.68 15.68
CA GLY A 490 -4.81 -17.81 17.08
C GLY A 490 -4.42 -19.17 17.64
#